data_c8b1796ecc52030ebdb13553fef7118a
#
_entry.id   c8b1796ecc52030ebdb13553fef7118a
#
_cell.length_a   1.000
_cell.length_b   1.000
_cell.length_c   1.000
_cell.angle_alpha   90.00
_cell.angle_beta   90.00
_cell.angle_gamma   90.00
#
_symmetry.space_group_name_H-M   'P 1'
#
loop_
_entity.id
_entity.type
_entity.pdbx_description
1 polymer ?
#
loop_
_entity_poly.entity_id
_entity_poly.type
_entity_poly.pdbx_seq_one_letter_code
_entity_poly.pdbx_strand_id
1 'polypeptide(L)'
;MKIIVPMAGRGSRLRPHTLTIPKPLIPVAGKPIVHRLVEDIAGVLNQPIEEIAFVIHESFGKKVEEDLIAIAEKLGAKGTIYYQNEALGTGHAIMCAKDSLSGPAVIAYADTLIRADFDLDQNADSVIWVKQVDQPEAFGVVKLNEANEIVELVEKPATFVSDLAVIGIYYFKDVAVLKNEL
;
A
#
# COMPACT_ATOMS: atom_id res chain seq x y z
N MET A 1 -14.57 -4.11 3.46
CA MET A 1 -13.08 -3.99 3.43
C MET A 1 -12.69 -2.62 2.92
N LYS A 2 -11.63 -2.00 3.46
CA LYS A 2 -11.08 -0.74 2.95
C LYS A 2 -9.70 -0.97 2.33
N ILE A 3 -9.29 -0.09 1.41
CA ILE A 3 -7.92 -0.05 0.88
C ILE A 3 -7.35 1.34 1.17
N ILE A 4 -6.17 1.42 1.78
CA ILE A 4 -5.48 2.68 2.06
C ILE A 4 -4.20 2.72 1.22
N VAL A 5 -4.06 3.76 0.41
CA VAL A 5 -2.99 3.89 -0.57
C VAL A 5 -2.14 5.13 -0.28
N PRO A 6 -1.06 5.00 0.52
CA PRO A 6 -0.10 6.08 0.69
C PRO A 6 0.68 6.29 -0.61
N MET A 7 0.54 7.49 -1.23
CA MET A 7 1.13 7.78 -2.53
C MET A 7 1.58 9.24 -2.72
N ALA A 8 1.78 9.97 -1.63
CA ALA A 8 2.20 11.37 -1.65
C ALA A 8 3.68 11.57 -2.08
N GLY A 9 4.45 10.50 -2.20
CA GLY A 9 5.87 10.56 -2.56
C GLY A 9 6.12 11.12 -3.96
N ARG A 10 7.13 11.98 -4.08
CA ARG A 10 7.49 12.66 -5.36
C ARG A 10 8.10 11.75 -6.42
N GLY A 11 8.47 10.50 -6.10
CA GLY A 11 9.05 9.55 -7.06
C GLY A 11 10.36 10.02 -7.70
N SER A 12 11.22 10.71 -6.97
CA SER A 12 12.45 11.36 -7.48
C SER A 12 13.41 10.42 -8.20
N ARG A 13 13.42 9.13 -7.84
CA ARG A 13 14.26 8.09 -8.49
C ARG A 13 13.86 7.79 -9.94
N LEU A 14 12.63 8.14 -10.34
CA LEU A 14 12.11 7.93 -11.69
C LEU A 14 12.14 9.19 -12.56
N ARG A 15 12.90 10.22 -12.17
CA ARG A 15 13.12 11.37 -13.04
C ARG A 15 13.86 10.95 -14.32
N PRO A 16 13.50 11.53 -15.50
CA PRO A 16 12.63 12.70 -15.69
C PRO A 16 11.13 12.40 -15.74
N HIS A 17 10.68 11.13 -15.75
CA HIS A 17 9.26 10.76 -15.92
C HIS A 17 8.34 11.35 -14.83
N THR A 18 8.86 11.53 -13.62
CA THR A 18 8.11 12.07 -12.47
C THR A 18 8.21 13.58 -12.31
N LEU A 19 8.72 14.29 -13.32
CA LEU A 19 8.73 15.76 -13.31
C LEU A 19 7.33 16.36 -13.52
N THR A 20 6.51 15.69 -14.34
CA THR A 20 5.18 16.15 -14.73
C THR A 20 4.05 15.25 -14.24
N ILE A 21 4.34 13.97 -13.99
CA ILE A 21 3.33 12.98 -13.59
C ILE A 21 3.82 12.30 -12.30
N PRO A 22 3.04 12.31 -11.21
CA PRO A 22 3.37 11.55 -10.00
C PRO A 22 3.59 10.05 -10.30
N LYS A 23 4.58 9.41 -9.65
CA LYS A 23 4.94 8.01 -9.88
C LYS A 23 3.73 7.06 -9.96
N PRO A 24 2.75 7.10 -9.05
CA PRO A 24 1.61 6.18 -9.07
C PRO A 24 0.68 6.36 -10.27
N LEU A 25 0.76 7.51 -10.95
CA LEU A 25 -0.06 7.82 -12.11
C LEU A 25 0.64 7.54 -13.44
N ILE A 26 1.92 7.13 -13.42
CA ILE A 26 2.62 6.72 -14.63
C ILE A 26 1.88 5.52 -15.24
N PRO A 27 1.53 5.59 -16.54
CA PRO A 27 0.83 4.49 -17.18
C PRO A 27 1.79 3.32 -17.45
N VAL A 28 1.38 2.13 -17.03
CA VAL A 28 2.03 0.85 -17.37
C VAL A 28 1.03 0.05 -18.20
N ALA A 29 1.39 -0.26 -19.45
CA ALA A 29 0.51 -0.91 -20.40
C ALA A 29 -0.88 -0.25 -20.48
N GLY A 30 -0.90 1.09 -20.60
CA GLY A 30 -2.12 1.88 -20.82
C GLY A 30 -2.95 2.21 -19.57
N LYS A 31 -2.58 1.74 -18.37
CA LYS A 31 -3.27 2.08 -17.11
C LYS A 31 -2.29 2.64 -16.06
N PRO A 32 -2.68 3.64 -15.25
CA PRO A 32 -1.88 4.10 -14.11
C PRO A 32 -1.49 2.95 -13.17
N ILE A 33 -0.30 3.02 -12.58
CA ILE A 33 0.18 2.00 -11.61
C ILE A 33 -0.83 1.82 -10.48
N VAL A 34 -1.31 2.92 -9.88
CA VAL A 34 -2.29 2.88 -8.79
C VAL A 34 -3.61 2.21 -9.19
N HIS A 35 -4.07 2.41 -10.44
CA HIS A 35 -5.29 1.78 -10.93
C HIS A 35 -5.13 0.25 -10.98
N ARG A 36 -3.98 -0.23 -11.51
CA ARG A 36 -3.67 -1.67 -11.51
C ARG A 36 -3.57 -2.23 -10.11
N LEU A 37 -2.85 -1.54 -9.23
CA LEU A 37 -2.67 -1.97 -7.85
C LEU A 37 -4.01 -2.22 -7.15
N VAL A 38 -4.94 -1.25 -7.20
CA VAL A 38 -6.23 -1.40 -6.50
C VAL A 38 -7.14 -2.43 -7.17
N GLU A 39 -7.09 -2.58 -8.50
CA GLU A 39 -7.80 -3.66 -9.22
C GLU A 39 -7.26 -5.04 -8.81
N ASP A 40 -5.94 -5.21 -8.80
CA ASP A 40 -5.28 -6.48 -8.46
C ASP A 40 -5.58 -6.86 -6.99
N ILE A 41 -5.49 -5.89 -6.06
CA ILE A 41 -5.84 -6.12 -4.64
C ILE A 41 -7.31 -6.48 -4.50
N ALA A 42 -8.22 -5.74 -5.12
CA ALA A 42 -9.66 -6.03 -5.06
C ALA A 42 -9.97 -7.43 -5.61
N GLY A 43 -9.30 -7.84 -6.70
CA GLY A 43 -9.43 -9.18 -7.28
C GLY A 43 -8.94 -10.29 -6.35
N VAL A 44 -7.81 -10.08 -5.67
CA VAL A 44 -7.25 -11.05 -4.72
C VAL A 44 -8.11 -11.19 -3.46
N LEU A 45 -8.61 -10.06 -2.94
CA LEU A 45 -9.44 -10.06 -1.72
C LEU A 45 -10.79 -10.74 -1.92
N ASN A 46 -11.30 -10.77 -3.16
CA ASN A 46 -12.55 -11.41 -3.55
C ASN A 46 -13.74 -11.06 -2.63
N GLN A 47 -13.81 -9.80 -2.19
CA GLN A 47 -14.87 -9.28 -1.33
C GLN A 47 -15.14 -7.81 -1.63
N PRO A 48 -16.33 -7.28 -1.26
CA PRO A 48 -16.68 -5.89 -1.50
C PRO A 48 -15.68 -4.91 -0.85
N ILE A 49 -15.24 -3.95 -1.63
CA ILE A 49 -14.43 -2.83 -1.14
C ILE A 49 -15.38 -1.66 -0.86
N GLU A 50 -15.41 -1.20 0.36
CA GLU A 50 -16.29 -0.10 0.80
C GLU A 50 -15.68 1.27 0.48
N GLU A 51 -14.35 1.38 0.69
CA GLU A 51 -13.63 2.63 0.56
C GLU A 51 -12.21 2.38 0.05
N ILE A 52 -11.75 3.27 -0.83
CA ILE A 52 -10.34 3.40 -1.19
C ILE A 52 -9.89 4.80 -0.79
N ALA A 53 -9.02 4.86 0.23
CA ALA A 53 -8.46 6.09 0.77
C ALA A 53 -7.08 6.36 0.13
N PHE A 54 -6.98 7.40 -0.68
CA PHE A 54 -5.73 7.80 -1.32
C PHE A 54 -5.08 8.93 -0.53
N VAL A 55 -3.83 8.74 -0.10
CA VAL A 55 -3.05 9.80 0.55
C VAL A 55 -2.09 10.38 -0.47
N ILE A 56 -2.34 11.60 -0.90
CA ILE A 56 -1.62 12.31 -1.96
C ILE A 56 -0.95 13.57 -1.43
N HIS A 57 -0.10 14.20 -2.22
CA HIS A 57 0.34 15.57 -1.99
C HIS A 57 -0.61 16.53 -2.71
N GLU A 58 -1.00 17.65 -2.08
CA GLU A 58 -1.96 18.62 -2.67
C GLU A 58 -1.52 19.17 -4.03
N SER A 59 -0.20 19.23 -4.29
CA SER A 59 0.34 19.66 -5.59
C SER A 59 0.00 18.73 -6.76
N PHE A 60 -0.60 17.55 -6.51
CA PHE A 60 -1.07 16.68 -7.59
C PHE A 60 -2.27 17.27 -8.32
N GLY A 61 -3.04 18.11 -7.62
CA GLY A 61 -4.13 18.91 -8.19
C GLY A 61 -5.43 18.15 -8.40
N LYS A 62 -6.51 18.92 -8.60
CA LYS A 62 -7.89 18.39 -8.66
C LYS A 62 -8.14 17.32 -9.71
N LYS A 63 -7.49 17.42 -10.87
CA LYS A 63 -7.65 16.41 -11.92
C LYS A 63 -7.22 15.03 -11.44
N VAL A 64 -6.13 14.94 -10.68
CA VAL A 64 -5.66 13.68 -10.09
C VAL A 64 -6.64 13.16 -9.04
N GLU A 65 -7.19 14.04 -8.20
CA GLU A 65 -8.20 13.68 -7.21
C GLU A 65 -9.44 13.05 -7.87
N GLU A 66 -9.96 13.73 -8.92
CA GLU A 66 -11.10 13.24 -9.71
C GLU A 66 -10.81 11.87 -10.35
N ASP A 67 -9.62 11.70 -10.95
CA ASP A 67 -9.22 10.44 -11.56
C ASP A 67 -9.10 9.30 -10.54
N LEU A 68 -8.59 9.57 -9.34
CA LEU A 68 -8.48 8.60 -8.24
C LEU A 68 -9.87 8.21 -7.70
N ILE A 69 -10.76 9.18 -7.51
CA ILE A 69 -12.15 8.92 -7.10
C ILE A 69 -12.85 8.06 -8.14
N ALA A 70 -12.71 8.40 -9.44
CA ALA A 70 -13.29 7.62 -10.53
C ALA A 70 -12.75 6.17 -10.60
N ILE A 71 -11.49 5.94 -10.20
CA ILE A 71 -10.92 4.59 -10.09
C ILE A 71 -11.65 3.80 -8.98
N ALA A 72 -11.86 4.40 -7.80
CA ALA A 72 -12.56 3.76 -6.70
C ALA A 72 -14.02 3.44 -7.07
N GLU A 73 -14.73 4.40 -7.67
CA GLU A 73 -16.12 4.23 -8.10
C GLU A 73 -16.30 3.10 -9.11
N LYS A 74 -15.35 2.90 -10.04
CA LYS A 74 -15.38 1.77 -10.98
C LYS A 74 -15.29 0.40 -10.30
N LEU A 75 -14.70 0.35 -9.10
CA LEU A 75 -14.63 -0.85 -8.26
C LEU A 75 -15.81 -0.96 -7.29
N GLY A 76 -16.81 -0.06 -7.38
CA GLY A 76 -17.95 -0.01 -6.49
C GLY A 76 -17.65 0.54 -5.10
N ALA A 77 -16.49 1.19 -4.92
CA ALA A 77 -16.02 1.72 -3.65
C ALA A 77 -16.15 3.25 -3.60
N LYS A 78 -16.26 3.78 -2.37
CA LYS A 78 -16.12 5.23 -2.15
C LYS A 78 -14.64 5.63 -2.29
N GLY A 79 -14.33 6.62 -3.14
CA GLY A 79 -13.01 7.26 -3.19
C GLY A 79 -12.91 8.37 -2.15
N THR A 80 -11.86 8.36 -1.31
CA THR A 80 -11.58 9.42 -0.33
C THR A 80 -10.15 9.91 -0.52
N ILE A 81 -9.97 11.24 -0.53
CA ILE A 81 -8.66 11.88 -0.70
C ILE A 81 -8.21 12.45 0.64
N TYR A 82 -6.96 12.16 0.99
CA TYR A 82 -6.23 12.73 2.12
C TYR A 82 -4.93 13.35 1.64
N TYR A 83 -4.40 14.32 2.41
CA TYR A 83 -3.20 15.04 2.02
C TYR A 83 -2.06 14.82 3.01
N GLN A 84 -0.91 14.45 2.47
CA GLN A 84 0.37 14.51 3.16
C GLN A 84 1.24 15.57 2.46
N ASN A 85 1.31 16.77 3.02
CA ASN A 85 2.07 17.88 2.46
C ASN A 85 3.51 17.93 2.96
N GLU A 86 3.80 17.28 4.09
CA GLU A 86 5.13 17.13 4.66
C GLU A 86 5.61 15.69 4.55
N ALA A 87 6.84 15.50 4.07
CA ALA A 87 7.44 14.18 3.85
C ALA A 87 8.00 13.60 5.17
N LEU A 88 7.13 13.35 6.15
CA LEU A 88 7.48 12.82 7.48
C LEU A 88 7.49 11.28 7.56
N GLY A 89 7.55 10.61 6.42
CA GLY A 89 7.62 9.16 6.34
C GLY A 89 6.29 8.47 6.06
N THR A 90 6.35 7.14 5.99
CA THR A 90 5.23 6.28 5.57
C THR A 90 4.16 6.16 6.67
N GLY A 91 4.57 6.08 7.93
CA GLY A 91 3.63 6.07 9.08
C GLY A 91 2.79 7.35 9.12
N HIS A 92 3.43 8.51 8.96
CA HIS A 92 2.71 9.79 8.88
C HIS A 92 1.73 9.82 7.70
N ALA A 93 2.09 9.24 6.53
CA ALA A 93 1.17 9.15 5.41
C ALA A 93 -0.09 8.36 5.78
N ILE A 94 0.06 7.23 6.47
CA ILE A 94 -1.07 6.43 6.96
C ILE A 94 -1.92 7.26 7.93
N MET A 95 -1.30 7.99 8.87
CA MET A 95 -2.00 8.82 9.85
C MET A 95 -2.73 10.02 9.23
N CYS A 96 -2.31 10.50 8.06
CA CYS A 96 -3.10 11.49 7.31
C CYS A 96 -4.51 10.96 6.96
N ALA A 97 -4.67 9.63 6.78
CA ALA A 97 -5.95 8.98 6.52
C ALA A 97 -6.67 8.49 7.80
N LYS A 98 -6.41 9.09 8.97
CA LYS A 98 -6.91 8.62 10.29
C LYS A 98 -8.41 8.38 10.35
N ASP A 99 -9.22 9.13 9.59
CA ASP A 99 -10.67 9.00 9.59
C ASP A 99 -11.13 7.73 8.86
N SER A 100 -10.30 7.18 7.96
CA SER A 100 -10.52 5.89 7.28
C SER A 100 -9.91 4.71 8.03
N LEU A 101 -9.07 4.92 9.06
CA LEU A 101 -8.45 3.87 9.85
C LEU A 101 -9.45 3.26 10.84
N SER A 102 -10.32 2.35 10.37
CA SER A 102 -11.25 1.59 11.19
C SER A 102 -11.70 0.32 10.48
N GLY A 103 -11.81 -0.78 11.24
CA GLY A 103 -12.22 -2.09 10.74
C GLY A 103 -11.19 -2.73 9.80
N PRO A 104 -11.59 -3.76 9.03
CA PRO A 104 -10.68 -4.50 8.17
C PRO A 104 -10.18 -3.63 7.01
N ALA A 105 -8.86 -3.58 6.83
CA ALA A 105 -8.26 -2.78 5.76
C ALA A 105 -6.97 -3.39 5.22
N VAL A 106 -6.69 -3.10 3.95
CA VAL A 106 -5.39 -3.34 3.31
C VAL A 106 -4.69 -2.00 3.11
N ILE A 107 -3.46 -1.89 3.58
CA ILE A 107 -2.57 -0.78 3.25
C ILE A 107 -1.66 -1.24 2.12
N ALA A 108 -1.59 -0.48 1.02
CA ALA A 108 -0.77 -0.82 -0.13
C ALA A 108 -0.03 0.39 -0.68
N TYR A 109 1.30 0.29 -0.74
CA TYR A 109 2.12 1.34 -1.33
C TYR A 109 2.05 1.30 -2.85
N ALA A 110 1.77 2.46 -3.46
CA ALA A 110 1.46 2.61 -4.89
C ALA A 110 2.66 2.48 -5.83
N ASP A 111 3.73 1.81 -5.42
CA ASP A 111 4.90 1.52 -6.24
C ASP A 111 5.13 0.02 -6.47
N THR A 112 4.24 -0.80 -5.98
CA THR A 112 4.27 -2.26 -6.12
C THR A 112 3.07 -2.71 -6.96
N LEU A 113 3.30 -3.61 -7.89
CA LEU A 113 2.26 -4.36 -8.60
C LEU A 113 2.36 -5.81 -8.16
N ILE A 114 1.22 -6.43 -7.90
CA ILE A 114 1.15 -7.82 -7.48
C ILE A 114 0.43 -8.68 -8.52
N ARG A 115 0.89 -9.91 -8.64
CA ARG A 115 0.11 -11.03 -9.18
C ARG A 115 0.14 -12.11 -8.12
N ALA A 116 -1.00 -12.38 -7.55
CA ALA A 116 -1.13 -13.36 -6.47
C ALA A 116 -2.45 -14.12 -6.64
N ASP A 117 -2.42 -15.37 -6.24
CA ASP A 117 -3.58 -16.25 -6.15
C ASP A 117 -3.49 -16.90 -4.77
N PHE A 118 -4.21 -16.31 -3.80
CA PHE A 118 -4.25 -16.79 -2.42
C PHE A 118 -5.55 -16.38 -1.74
N ASP A 119 -5.93 -17.14 -0.75
CA ASP A 119 -7.03 -16.81 0.14
C ASP A 119 -6.49 -16.00 1.33
N LEU A 120 -7.12 -14.84 1.61
CA LEU A 120 -6.80 -14.04 2.79
C LEU A 120 -7.40 -14.71 4.02
N ASP A 121 -6.56 -15.09 4.99
CA ASP A 121 -7.04 -15.46 6.32
C ASP A 121 -7.53 -14.21 7.08
N GLN A 122 -8.84 -13.99 7.05
CA GLN A 122 -9.48 -12.87 7.73
C GLN A 122 -9.54 -13.03 9.26
N ASN A 123 -9.17 -14.20 9.80
CA ASN A 123 -9.11 -14.42 11.25
C ASN A 123 -7.77 -13.95 11.83
N ALA A 124 -6.72 -13.90 11.01
CA ALA A 124 -5.45 -13.34 11.44
C ALA A 124 -5.58 -11.87 11.81
N ASP A 125 -4.94 -11.43 12.88
CA ASP A 125 -4.97 -10.02 13.32
C ASP A 125 -4.29 -9.10 12.28
N SER A 126 -3.23 -9.60 11.63
CA SER A 126 -2.59 -8.96 10.48
C SER A 126 -1.94 -9.97 9.56
N VAL A 127 -1.81 -9.59 8.26
CA VAL A 127 -1.08 -10.36 7.25
C VAL A 127 -0.13 -9.42 6.51
N ILE A 128 1.13 -9.83 6.36
CA ILE A 128 2.13 -9.11 5.58
C ILE A 128 2.47 -9.96 4.35
N TRP A 129 2.29 -9.39 3.16
CA TRP A 129 2.70 -10.06 1.93
C TRP A 129 4.19 -9.90 1.72
N VAL A 130 4.84 -11.03 1.45
CA VAL A 130 6.29 -11.12 1.25
C VAL A 130 6.59 -11.82 -0.07
N LYS A 131 7.79 -11.59 -0.58
CA LYS A 131 8.33 -12.30 -1.74
C LYS A 131 9.72 -12.80 -1.40
N GLN A 132 10.00 -14.05 -1.76
CA GLN A 132 11.35 -14.58 -1.69
C GLN A 132 12.25 -13.88 -2.73
N VAL A 133 13.41 -13.42 -2.31
CA VAL A 133 14.37 -12.64 -3.12
C VAL A 133 15.80 -13.14 -2.93
N ASP A 134 16.63 -12.95 -3.97
CA ASP A 134 18.04 -13.38 -3.94
C ASP A 134 18.96 -12.38 -3.19
N GLN A 135 18.52 -11.12 -3.02
CA GLN A 135 19.30 -10.03 -2.39
C GLN A 135 18.49 -9.37 -1.27
N PRO A 136 18.27 -10.06 -0.13
CA PRO A 136 17.41 -9.56 0.94
C PRO A 136 17.93 -8.31 1.63
N GLU A 137 19.23 -8.04 1.58
CA GLU A 137 19.87 -6.86 2.17
C GLU A 137 19.40 -5.53 1.54
N ALA A 138 18.75 -5.59 0.39
CA ALA A 138 18.18 -4.41 -0.28
C ALA A 138 16.79 -4.01 0.25
N PHE A 139 16.15 -4.87 1.05
CA PHE A 139 14.74 -4.77 1.45
C PHE A 139 14.56 -4.86 2.96
N GLY A 140 13.37 -4.49 3.44
CA GLY A 140 12.86 -4.96 4.71
C GLY A 140 12.50 -6.43 4.61
N VAL A 141 12.92 -7.25 5.56
CA VAL A 141 12.64 -8.69 5.58
C VAL A 141 11.91 -9.11 6.84
N VAL A 142 11.16 -10.20 6.77
CA VAL A 142 10.49 -10.81 7.92
C VAL A 142 11.21 -12.10 8.32
N LYS A 143 11.29 -12.35 9.63
CA LYS A 143 11.69 -13.63 10.18
C LYS A 143 10.47 -14.33 10.76
N LEU A 144 10.30 -15.60 10.45
CA LEU A 144 9.20 -16.42 10.91
C LEU A 144 9.66 -17.41 11.99
N ASN A 145 8.75 -17.79 12.88
CA ASN A 145 8.91 -18.93 13.76
C ASN A 145 8.43 -20.24 13.08
N GLU A 146 8.48 -21.36 13.81
CA GLU A 146 8.04 -22.67 13.30
C GLU A 146 6.54 -22.73 12.99
N ALA A 147 5.74 -21.81 13.54
CA ALA A 147 4.31 -21.69 13.29
C ALA A 147 3.99 -20.77 12.09
N ASN A 148 4.99 -20.31 11.35
CA ASN A 148 4.88 -19.30 10.29
C ASN A 148 4.36 -17.92 10.76
N GLU A 149 4.57 -17.58 12.02
CA GLU A 149 4.24 -16.27 12.54
C GLU A 149 5.47 -15.35 12.48
N ILE A 150 5.23 -14.06 12.21
CA ILE A 150 6.30 -13.06 12.15
C ILE A 150 6.79 -12.76 13.57
N VAL A 151 8.07 -12.99 13.81
CA VAL A 151 8.73 -12.71 15.09
C VAL A 151 9.68 -11.52 15.02
N GLU A 152 10.09 -11.11 13.81
CA GLU A 152 11.01 -10.00 13.62
C GLU A 152 10.84 -9.37 12.24
N LEU A 153 10.96 -8.05 12.19
CA LEU A 153 11.03 -7.24 10.97
C LEU A 153 12.34 -6.47 10.98
N VAL A 154 13.18 -6.65 9.96
CA VAL A 154 14.50 -6.00 9.89
C VAL A 154 14.61 -5.24 8.57
N GLU A 155 14.79 -3.92 8.66
CA GLU A 155 15.01 -3.08 7.48
C GLU A 155 16.46 -3.19 7.03
N LYS A 156 16.69 -3.61 5.80
CA LYS A 156 18.00 -3.71 5.14
C LYS A 156 19.07 -4.34 6.03
N PRO A 157 18.91 -5.63 6.35
CA PRO A 157 19.79 -6.31 7.31
C PRO A 157 21.25 -6.33 6.81
N ALA A 158 22.18 -5.97 7.68
CA ALA A 158 23.62 -6.01 7.38
C ALA A 158 24.17 -7.45 7.33
N THR A 159 23.48 -8.39 7.94
CA THR A 159 23.76 -9.84 7.88
C THR A 159 22.50 -10.57 7.48
N PHE A 160 22.63 -11.77 6.91
CA PHE A 160 21.45 -12.54 6.49
C PHE A 160 20.52 -12.85 7.67
N VAL A 161 19.26 -12.48 7.53
CA VAL A 161 18.18 -12.75 8.51
C VAL A 161 17.16 -13.70 7.88
N SER A 162 16.68 -13.35 6.68
CA SER A 162 15.68 -14.09 5.91
C SER A 162 15.71 -13.59 4.47
N ASP A 163 15.24 -14.40 3.54
CA ASP A 163 15.04 -14.04 2.13
C ASP A 163 13.61 -13.58 1.80
N LEU A 164 12.74 -13.47 2.82
CA LEU A 164 11.34 -13.05 2.68
C LEU A 164 11.22 -11.52 2.76
N ALA A 165 11.32 -10.87 1.60
CA ALA A 165 11.22 -9.41 1.49
C ALA A 165 9.77 -8.92 1.56
N VAL A 166 9.54 -7.88 2.35
CA VAL A 166 8.24 -7.19 2.44
C VAL A 166 7.97 -6.43 1.15
N ILE A 167 6.79 -6.64 0.56
CA ILE A 167 6.42 -6.01 -0.72
C ILE A 167 5.56 -4.74 -0.57
N GLY A 168 5.35 -4.28 0.66
CA GLY A 168 4.60 -3.05 0.92
C GLY A 168 3.08 -3.20 0.84
N ILE A 169 2.56 -4.40 1.10
CA ILE A 169 1.12 -4.68 1.20
C ILE A 169 0.86 -5.37 2.53
N TYR A 170 -0.11 -4.83 3.28
CA TYR A 170 -0.40 -5.23 4.66
C TYR A 170 -1.91 -5.29 4.87
N TYR A 171 -2.41 -6.39 5.42
CA TYR A 171 -3.77 -6.49 5.91
C TYR A 171 -3.81 -6.34 7.42
N PHE A 172 -4.82 -5.66 7.92
CA PHE A 172 -5.18 -5.57 9.33
C PHE A 172 -6.66 -5.91 9.50
N LYS A 173 -6.96 -6.79 10.44
CA LYS A 173 -8.33 -7.14 10.83
C LYS A 173 -9.06 -5.93 11.41
N ASP A 174 -8.34 -5.10 12.17
CA ASP A 174 -8.77 -3.76 12.56
C ASP A 174 -7.58 -2.79 12.44
N VAL A 175 -7.62 -1.98 11.40
CA VAL A 175 -6.56 -1.01 11.13
C VAL A 175 -6.52 0.15 12.14
N ALA A 176 -7.53 0.25 13.02
CA ALA A 176 -7.56 1.26 14.09
C ALA A 176 -6.40 1.13 15.08
N VAL A 177 -5.80 -0.06 15.21
CA VAL A 177 -4.60 -0.28 16.06
C VAL A 177 -3.47 0.67 15.68
N LEU A 178 -3.32 1.02 14.41
CA LEU A 178 -2.26 1.92 13.94
C LEU A 178 -2.39 3.35 14.45
N LYS A 179 -3.57 3.78 14.91
CA LYS A 179 -3.75 5.14 15.49
C LYS A 179 -2.98 5.34 16.79
N ASN A 180 -2.67 4.26 17.48
CA ASN A 180 -1.98 4.30 18.77
C ASN A 180 -0.48 4.00 18.62
N GLU A 181 -0.08 3.41 17.49
CA GLU A 181 1.28 2.94 17.25
C GLU A 181 2.09 3.87 16.34
N LEU A 182 1.42 4.74 15.58
CA LEU A 182 2.02 5.71 14.66
C LEU A 182 1.89 7.14 15.16
#